data_ef9076fd99e94079535cfd5f6b833ea0
#
_entry.id   ef9076fd99e94079535cfd5f6b833ea0
#
_cell.length_a   1.000
_cell.length_b   1.000
_cell.length_c   1.000
_cell.angle_alpha   90.00
_cell.angle_beta   90.00
_cell.angle_gamma   90.00
#
_symmetry.space_group_name_H-M   'P 1'
#
loop_
_entity.id
_entity.type
_entity.pdbx_description
1 polymer ?
#
loop_
_entity_poly.entity_id
_entity_poly.type
_entity_poly.pdbx_seq_one_letter_code
_entity_poly.pdbx_strand_id
1 'polypeptide(L)'
;YSAVFPFIKYAADLMVQKYHVDPKLAGTIPGLLPIGAIILTPLFGSLYDRIGKGATLMVIGSVMLIFVHSMFALPILNVWWFATVIMIVLGFAFSLVPSAMWPSVPKIIPEKQLGTAYALIFWVQNWGLMGVPLLIGWVLNSYCKGPVVDGAQTYDYTLPMTIFAMFGVLALIVALMLKAENKKKGYGLEEANIQK
;
A
#
# COMPACT_ATOMS: atom_id res chain seq x y z
N TYR A 1 1.96 4.62 -0.22
CA TYR A 1 1.12 5.18 -1.29
C TYR A 1 1.56 4.70 -2.67
N SER A 2 2.86 4.66 -2.98
CA SER A 2 3.40 4.17 -4.26
C SER A 2 3.16 2.69 -4.52
N ALA A 3 2.98 1.88 -3.47
CA ALA A 3 2.67 0.46 -3.60
C ALA A 3 1.16 0.17 -3.73
N VAL A 4 0.28 1.13 -3.46
CA VAL A 4 -1.17 0.88 -3.40
C VAL A 4 -1.92 1.60 -4.52
N PHE A 5 -1.84 2.92 -4.62
CA PHE A 5 -2.60 3.66 -5.64
C PHE A 5 -2.19 3.35 -7.08
N PRO A 6 -0.88 3.29 -7.42
CA PRO A 6 -0.49 2.81 -8.74
C PRO A 6 -0.92 1.38 -9.03
N PHE A 7 -0.86 0.49 -8.02
CA PHE A 7 -1.32 -0.89 -8.16
C PHE A 7 -2.80 -0.97 -8.56
N ILE A 8 -3.69 -0.17 -7.95
CA ILE A 8 -5.13 -0.19 -8.26
C ILE A 8 -5.39 0.06 -9.76
N LYS A 9 -4.56 0.87 -10.44
CA LYS A 9 -4.70 1.13 -11.88
C LYS A 9 -4.53 -0.11 -12.73
N TYR A 10 -3.75 -1.08 -12.28
CA TYR A 10 -3.45 -2.33 -12.97
C TYR A 10 -4.20 -3.53 -12.38
N ALA A 11 -4.83 -3.36 -11.23
CA ALA A 11 -5.41 -4.46 -10.48
C ALA A 11 -6.56 -5.16 -11.22
N ALA A 12 -7.39 -4.43 -11.94
CA ALA A 12 -8.47 -5.04 -12.73
C ALA A 12 -7.91 -5.93 -13.86
N ASP A 13 -6.88 -5.46 -14.58
CA ASP A 13 -6.22 -6.27 -15.62
C ASP A 13 -5.50 -7.48 -15.01
N LEU A 14 -4.82 -7.32 -13.87
CA LEU A 14 -4.27 -8.44 -13.11
C LEU A 14 -5.33 -9.50 -12.77
N MET A 15 -6.56 -9.08 -12.37
CA MET A 15 -7.65 -10.02 -12.08
C MET A 15 -8.06 -10.81 -13.32
N VAL A 16 -8.09 -10.20 -14.50
CA VAL A 16 -8.39 -10.89 -15.76
C VAL A 16 -7.23 -11.82 -16.15
N GLN A 17 -6.02 -11.29 -16.23
CA GLN A 17 -4.86 -11.99 -16.79
C GLN A 17 -4.40 -13.18 -15.94
N LYS A 18 -4.38 -13.01 -14.63
CA LYS A 18 -3.84 -14.01 -13.71
C LYS A 18 -4.89 -14.87 -13.04
N TYR A 19 -6.02 -14.27 -12.65
CA TYR A 19 -7.04 -14.94 -11.85
C TYR A 19 -8.28 -15.33 -12.65
N HIS A 20 -8.27 -15.09 -13.96
CA HIS A 20 -9.31 -15.46 -14.92
C HIS A 20 -10.72 -14.95 -14.52
N VAL A 21 -10.76 -13.76 -13.90
CA VAL A 21 -12.02 -13.09 -13.57
C VAL A 21 -12.62 -12.52 -14.85
N ASP A 22 -13.95 -12.65 -14.99
CA ASP A 22 -14.68 -12.04 -16.12
C ASP A 22 -14.35 -10.54 -16.20
N PRO A 23 -13.97 -10.00 -17.36
CA PRO A 23 -13.61 -8.58 -17.53
C PRO A 23 -14.67 -7.61 -17.00
N LYS A 24 -15.96 -7.99 -17.06
CA LYS A 24 -17.07 -7.17 -16.55
C LYS A 24 -17.06 -7.07 -15.01
N LEU A 25 -16.49 -8.05 -14.33
CA LEU A 25 -16.43 -8.14 -12.87
C LEU A 25 -15.03 -7.85 -12.30
N ALA A 26 -14.03 -7.73 -13.16
CA ALA A 26 -12.62 -7.61 -12.76
C ALA A 26 -12.33 -6.40 -11.86
N GLY A 27 -13.10 -5.32 -12.01
CA GLY A 27 -12.99 -4.13 -11.16
C GLY A 27 -13.62 -4.25 -9.77
N THR A 28 -14.46 -5.26 -9.54
CA THR A 28 -15.17 -5.41 -8.25
C THR A 28 -14.22 -5.79 -7.11
N ILE A 29 -13.26 -6.68 -7.37
CA ILE A 29 -12.28 -7.12 -6.37
C ILE A 29 -11.37 -5.97 -5.93
N PRO A 30 -10.69 -5.23 -6.83
CA PRO A 30 -9.94 -4.02 -6.44
C PRO A 30 -10.79 -2.93 -5.80
N GLY A 31 -12.07 -2.84 -6.17
CA GLY A 31 -13.05 -1.92 -5.58
C GLY A 31 -13.29 -2.15 -4.08
N LEU A 32 -13.00 -3.34 -3.55
CA LEU A 32 -13.08 -3.61 -2.11
C LEU A 32 -12.09 -2.78 -1.29
N LEU A 33 -10.96 -2.39 -1.88
CA LEU A 33 -9.92 -1.64 -1.17
C LEU A 33 -10.42 -0.26 -0.69
N PRO A 34 -10.93 0.64 -1.55
CA PRO A 34 -11.45 1.93 -1.09
C PRO A 34 -12.66 1.78 -0.17
N ILE A 35 -13.54 0.80 -0.40
CA ILE A 35 -14.67 0.53 0.50
C ILE A 35 -14.17 0.09 1.88
N GLY A 36 -13.23 -0.84 1.92
CA GLY A 36 -12.59 -1.27 3.17
C GLY A 36 -11.91 -0.13 3.89
N ALA A 37 -11.22 0.76 3.17
CA ALA A 37 -10.52 1.90 3.75
C ALA A 37 -11.47 2.89 4.45
N ILE A 38 -12.67 3.12 3.91
CA ILE A 38 -13.69 3.97 4.54
C ILE A 38 -14.05 3.46 5.94
N ILE A 39 -14.14 2.15 6.12
CA ILE A 39 -14.51 1.52 7.40
C ILE A 39 -13.29 1.35 8.31
N LEU A 40 -12.19 0.83 7.75
CA LEU A 40 -11.03 0.43 8.54
C LEU A 40 -10.19 1.61 9.02
N THR A 41 -10.11 2.71 8.25
CA THR A 41 -9.28 3.86 8.64
C THR A 41 -9.75 4.52 9.95
N PRO A 42 -11.05 4.79 10.17
CA PRO A 42 -11.51 5.28 11.46
C PRO A 42 -11.29 4.29 12.61
N LEU A 43 -11.48 2.99 12.35
CA LEU A 43 -11.24 1.94 13.35
C LEU A 43 -9.78 1.89 13.78
N PHE A 44 -8.85 1.91 12.83
CA PHE A 44 -7.41 1.93 13.13
C PHE A 44 -6.95 3.26 13.72
N GLY A 45 -7.57 4.39 13.33
CA GLY A 45 -7.35 5.67 13.97
C GLY A 45 -7.72 5.62 15.47
N SER A 46 -8.91 5.12 15.78
CA SER A 46 -9.34 4.94 17.17
C SER A 46 -8.45 3.94 17.95
N LEU A 47 -8.00 2.87 17.28
CA LEU A 47 -7.07 1.93 17.88
C LEU A 47 -5.74 2.63 18.20
N TYR A 48 -5.17 3.37 17.24
CA TYR A 48 -3.94 4.14 17.44
C TYR A 48 -4.08 5.13 18.60
N ASP A 49 -5.18 5.87 18.69
CA ASP A 49 -5.41 6.83 19.76
C ASP A 49 -5.40 6.19 21.15
N ARG A 50 -5.90 4.95 21.25
CA ARG A 50 -5.99 4.21 22.53
C ARG A 50 -4.71 3.50 22.92
N ILE A 51 -4.03 2.87 21.95
CA ILE A 51 -2.85 2.01 22.25
C ILE A 51 -1.52 2.69 21.90
N GLY A 52 -1.54 3.76 21.12
CA GLY A 52 -0.34 4.36 20.53
C GLY A 52 0.31 3.42 19.52
N LYS A 53 1.61 3.23 19.65
CA LYS A 53 2.45 2.34 18.83
C LYS A 53 2.48 2.72 17.35
N GLY A 54 2.45 4.02 17.04
CA GLY A 54 2.36 4.53 15.66
C GLY A 54 3.45 4.01 14.75
N ALA A 55 4.72 4.10 15.16
CA ALA A 55 5.82 3.57 14.36
C ALA A 55 5.73 2.04 14.21
N THR A 56 5.28 1.32 15.24
CA THR A 56 5.05 -0.14 15.18
C THR A 56 3.94 -0.49 14.19
N LEU A 57 2.83 0.25 14.17
CA LEU A 57 1.73 0.05 13.22
C LEU A 57 2.18 0.28 11.78
N MET A 58 3.04 1.29 11.53
CA MET A 58 3.63 1.51 10.20
C MET A 58 4.52 0.34 9.77
N VAL A 59 5.31 -0.24 10.69
CA VAL A 59 6.12 -1.45 10.43
C VAL A 59 5.22 -2.63 10.06
N ILE A 60 4.15 -2.89 10.83
CA ILE A 60 3.21 -3.98 10.56
C ILE A 60 2.56 -3.78 9.18
N GLY A 61 2.07 -2.59 8.88
CA GLY A 61 1.46 -2.30 7.58
C GLY A 61 2.44 -2.49 6.42
N SER A 62 3.70 -2.10 6.57
CA SER A 62 4.74 -2.32 5.56
C SER A 62 5.03 -3.81 5.32
N VAL A 63 5.09 -4.62 6.38
CA VAL A 63 5.24 -6.09 6.27
C VAL A 63 4.05 -6.70 5.55
N MET A 64 2.83 -6.26 5.86
CA MET A 64 1.62 -6.71 5.17
C MET A 64 1.64 -6.33 3.68
N LEU A 65 2.13 -5.13 3.32
CA LEU A 65 2.29 -4.73 1.91
C LEU A 65 3.26 -5.65 1.16
N ILE A 66 4.41 -5.97 1.76
CA ILE A 66 5.37 -6.92 1.18
C ILE A 66 4.70 -8.27 0.96
N PHE A 67 4.02 -8.78 1.98
CA PHE A 67 3.32 -10.06 1.91
C PHE A 67 2.30 -10.09 0.77
N VAL A 68 1.42 -9.10 0.69
CA VAL A 68 0.35 -9.01 -0.31
C VAL A 68 0.93 -9.00 -1.74
N HIS A 69 1.87 -8.12 -2.01
CA HIS A 69 2.44 -8.02 -3.36
C HIS A 69 3.30 -9.24 -3.72
N SER A 70 3.96 -9.86 -2.73
CA SER A 70 4.66 -11.14 -2.94
C SER A 70 3.67 -12.26 -3.29
N MET A 71 2.50 -12.32 -2.63
CA MET A 71 1.45 -13.29 -2.98
C MET A 71 0.90 -13.04 -4.38
N PHE A 72 0.72 -11.79 -4.77
CA PHE A 72 0.33 -11.46 -6.14
C PHE A 72 1.45 -11.75 -7.17
N ALA A 73 2.73 -11.74 -6.80
CA ALA A 73 3.84 -12.09 -7.68
C ALA A 73 3.96 -13.60 -7.91
N LEU A 74 3.72 -14.42 -6.88
CA LEU A 74 3.91 -15.87 -6.95
C LEU A 74 2.85 -16.54 -7.84
N PRO A 75 3.23 -17.57 -8.64
CA PRO A 75 2.32 -18.32 -9.51
C PRO A 75 1.54 -19.39 -8.72
N ILE A 76 0.97 -19.03 -7.57
CA ILE A 76 0.23 -19.92 -6.69
C ILE A 76 -1.24 -19.51 -6.61
N LEU A 77 -2.14 -20.50 -6.53
CA LEU A 77 -3.57 -20.30 -6.30
C LEU A 77 -4.16 -19.20 -7.22
N ASN A 78 -4.01 -19.37 -8.53
CA ASN A 78 -4.55 -18.44 -9.54
C ASN A 78 -6.07 -18.52 -9.64
N VAL A 79 -6.76 -18.31 -8.52
CA VAL A 79 -8.22 -18.36 -8.38
C VAL A 79 -8.75 -17.07 -7.77
N TRP A 80 -9.90 -16.61 -8.23
CA TRP A 80 -10.49 -15.32 -7.88
C TRP A 80 -10.72 -15.12 -6.37
N TRP A 81 -11.10 -16.16 -5.63
CA TRP A 81 -11.35 -16.06 -4.19
C TRP A 81 -10.05 -15.79 -3.42
N PHE A 82 -8.92 -16.38 -3.85
CA PHE A 82 -7.62 -16.09 -3.26
C PHE A 82 -7.23 -14.63 -3.49
N ALA A 83 -7.39 -14.12 -4.73
CA ALA A 83 -7.15 -12.72 -5.04
C ALA A 83 -8.00 -11.78 -4.17
N THR A 84 -9.26 -12.16 -3.91
CA THR A 84 -10.18 -11.40 -3.05
C THR A 84 -9.67 -11.34 -1.60
N VAL A 85 -9.23 -12.48 -1.03
CA VAL A 85 -8.65 -12.52 0.32
C VAL A 85 -7.40 -11.64 0.42
N ILE A 86 -6.49 -11.75 -0.55
CA ILE A 86 -5.27 -10.94 -0.58
C ILE A 86 -5.60 -9.45 -0.74
N MET A 87 -6.63 -9.10 -1.53
CA MET A 87 -7.08 -7.71 -1.68
C MET A 87 -7.66 -7.15 -0.37
N ILE A 88 -8.39 -7.96 0.39
CA ILE A 88 -8.87 -7.57 1.73
C ILE A 88 -7.68 -7.30 2.66
N VAL A 89 -6.68 -8.19 2.67
CA VAL A 89 -5.44 -7.98 3.45
C VAL A 89 -4.73 -6.69 3.03
N LEU A 90 -4.71 -6.38 1.73
CA LEU A 90 -4.19 -5.09 1.23
C LEU A 90 -4.97 -3.90 1.81
N GLY A 91 -6.29 -4.01 1.89
CA GLY A 91 -7.14 -2.98 2.52
C GLY A 91 -6.79 -2.74 3.98
N PHE A 92 -6.54 -3.80 4.76
CA PHE A 92 -6.05 -3.68 6.14
C PHE A 92 -4.69 -2.97 6.20
N ALA A 93 -3.72 -3.42 5.39
CA ALA A 93 -2.38 -2.82 5.33
C ALA A 93 -2.44 -1.33 4.96
N PHE A 94 -3.23 -1.00 3.93
CA PHE A 94 -3.40 0.36 3.47
C PHE A 94 -4.05 1.26 4.51
N SER A 95 -5.08 0.80 5.22
CA SER A 95 -5.78 1.62 6.23
C SER A 95 -4.95 1.81 7.50
N LEU A 96 -4.12 0.83 7.85
CA LEU A 96 -3.29 0.85 9.06
C LEU A 96 -2.20 1.93 9.00
N VAL A 97 -1.50 2.05 7.87
CA VAL A 97 -0.36 2.98 7.72
C VAL A 97 -0.79 4.45 7.82
N PRO A 98 -1.76 4.96 7.03
CA PRO A 98 -2.21 6.34 7.14
C PRO A 98 -2.79 6.69 8.52
N SER A 99 -3.52 5.76 9.15
CA SER A 99 -4.11 5.95 10.47
C SER A 99 -3.07 6.22 11.56
N ALA A 100 -1.86 5.70 11.41
CA ALA A 100 -0.75 5.93 12.31
C ALA A 100 0.16 7.08 11.85
N MET A 101 0.40 7.22 10.54
CA MET A 101 1.35 8.16 9.97
C MET A 101 0.89 9.62 10.13
N TRP A 102 -0.35 9.93 9.72
CA TRP A 102 -0.83 11.31 9.74
C TRP A 102 -0.87 11.92 11.13
N PRO A 103 -1.37 11.24 12.18
CA PRO A 103 -1.32 11.75 13.56
C PRO A 103 0.09 11.78 14.16
N SER A 104 1.06 11.07 13.57
CA SER A 104 2.45 11.09 14.03
C SER A 104 3.21 12.35 13.61
N VAL A 105 2.79 13.03 12.54
CA VAL A 105 3.48 14.24 12.04
C VAL A 105 3.52 15.35 13.08
N PRO A 106 2.42 15.72 13.77
CA PRO A 106 2.44 16.76 14.80
C PRO A 106 3.28 16.41 16.03
N LYS A 107 3.58 15.12 16.26
CA LYS A 107 4.46 14.70 17.36
C LYS A 107 5.94 14.97 17.05
N ILE A 108 6.29 15.11 15.77
CA ILE A 108 7.67 15.27 15.29
C ILE A 108 7.95 16.73 14.93
N ILE A 109 6.97 17.40 14.33
CA ILE A 109 7.14 18.71 13.71
C ILE A 109 6.44 19.78 14.57
N PRO A 110 7.10 20.91 14.88
CA PRO A 110 6.47 22.02 15.59
C PRO A 110 5.26 22.56 14.84
N GLU A 111 4.23 22.97 15.57
CA GLU A 111 2.94 23.43 15.05
C GLU A 111 3.08 24.48 13.93
N LYS A 112 3.99 25.45 14.12
CA LYS A 112 4.27 26.52 13.15
C LYS A 112 4.77 26.02 11.79
N GLN A 113 5.27 24.79 11.70
CA GLN A 113 5.85 24.18 10.50
C GLN A 113 4.98 23.05 9.91
N LEU A 114 3.85 22.73 10.52
CA LEU A 114 2.99 21.61 10.08
C LEU A 114 2.51 21.77 8.63
N GLY A 115 2.12 22.97 8.22
CA GLY A 115 1.70 23.24 6.84
C GLY A 115 2.79 22.91 5.83
N THR A 116 4.03 23.33 6.09
CA THR A 116 5.18 23.01 5.23
C THR A 116 5.49 21.51 5.25
N ALA A 117 5.45 20.87 6.42
CA ALA A 117 5.71 19.44 6.54
C ALA A 117 4.70 18.62 5.73
N TYR A 118 3.41 18.90 5.86
CA TYR A 118 2.38 18.22 5.07
C TYR A 118 2.54 18.50 3.57
N ALA A 119 2.85 19.73 3.16
CA ALA A 119 3.10 20.07 1.77
C ALA A 119 4.26 19.26 1.17
N LEU A 120 5.37 19.10 1.91
CA LEU A 120 6.50 18.28 1.48
C LEU A 120 6.15 16.80 1.41
N ILE A 121 5.40 16.26 2.37
CA ILE A 121 4.93 14.87 2.34
C ILE A 121 4.08 14.63 1.10
N PHE A 122 3.10 15.50 0.82
CA PHE A 122 2.26 15.39 -0.38
C PHE A 122 3.07 15.56 -1.66
N TRP A 123 4.04 16.46 -1.68
CA TRP A 123 4.90 16.66 -2.84
C TRP A 123 5.68 15.38 -3.19
N VAL A 124 6.37 14.77 -2.20
CA VAL A 124 7.09 13.49 -2.39
C VAL A 124 6.12 12.36 -2.78
N GLN A 125 4.95 12.29 -2.13
CA GLN A 125 3.92 11.31 -2.46
C GLN A 125 3.48 11.39 -3.92
N ASN A 126 3.26 12.60 -4.44
CA ASN A 126 2.82 12.80 -5.82
C ASN A 126 3.87 12.39 -6.85
N TRP A 127 5.17 12.51 -6.56
CA TRP A 127 6.22 11.94 -7.41
C TRP A 127 6.06 10.42 -7.56
N GLY A 128 5.78 9.72 -6.48
CA GLY A 128 5.50 8.28 -6.51
C GLY A 128 4.21 7.96 -7.29
N LEU A 129 3.13 8.71 -7.04
CA LEU A 129 1.85 8.52 -7.73
C LEU A 129 1.93 8.77 -9.24
N MET A 130 2.82 9.63 -9.70
CA MET A 130 3.10 9.89 -11.12
C MET A 130 4.09 8.87 -11.70
N GLY A 131 5.24 8.69 -11.06
CA GLY A 131 6.35 7.94 -11.63
C GLY A 131 6.14 6.42 -11.62
N VAL A 132 5.51 5.89 -10.56
CA VAL A 132 5.33 4.43 -10.45
C VAL A 132 4.39 3.87 -11.51
N PRO A 133 3.22 4.48 -11.85
CA PRO A 133 2.43 3.99 -12.97
C PRO A 133 3.18 4.01 -14.30
N LEU A 134 3.99 5.04 -14.55
CA LEU A 134 4.82 5.11 -15.76
C LEU A 134 5.85 3.98 -15.80
N LEU A 135 6.53 3.73 -14.67
CA LEU A 135 7.46 2.63 -14.53
C LEU A 135 6.79 1.27 -14.80
N ILE A 136 5.64 1.01 -14.17
CA ILE A 136 4.92 -0.26 -14.32
C ILE A 136 4.42 -0.42 -15.76
N GLY A 137 3.88 0.62 -16.38
CA GLY A 137 3.45 0.58 -17.77
C GLY A 137 4.62 0.29 -18.72
N TRP A 138 5.78 0.91 -18.49
CA TRP A 138 6.99 0.62 -19.24
C TRP A 138 7.46 -0.82 -19.05
N VAL A 139 7.51 -1.32 -17.82
CA VAL A 139 7.89 -2.71 -17.50
C VAL A 139 6.95 -3.71 -18.19
N LEU A 140 5.64 -3.50 -18.10
CA LEU A 140 4.64 -4.35 -18.76
C LEU A 140 4.89 -4.41 -20.28
N ASN A 141 5.06 -3.26 -20.92
CA ASN A 141 5.25 -3.20 -22.36
C ASN A 141 6.60 -3.72 -22.85
N SER A 142 7.67 -3.62 -22.02
CA SER A 142 9.02 -3.97 -22.44
C SER A 142 9.42 -5.40 -22.10
N TYR A 143 8.91 -5.93 -20.97
CA TYR A 143 9.41 -7.19 -20.39
C TYR A 143 8.34 -8.24 -20.09
N CYS A 144 7.06 -7.86 -20.06
CA CYS A 144 6.01 -8.72 -19.54
C CYS A 144 4.94 -9.11 -20.56
N LYS A 145 5.18 -8.85 -21.86
CA LYS A 145 4.24 -9.24 -22.92
C LYS A 145 4.20 -10.75 -23.09
N GLY A 146 3.01 -11.32 -22.98
CA GLY A 146 2.69 -12.69 -23.35
C GLY A 146 2.16 -12.81 -24.77
N PRO A 147 1.59 -13.95 -25.16
CA PRO A 147 0.95 -14.14 -26.45
C PRO A 147 -0.29 -13.26 -26.62
N VAL A 148 -0.63 -12.97 -27.86
CA VAL A 148 -1.93 -12.35 -28.17
C VAL A 148 -3.00 -13.45 -28.16
N VAL A 149 -4.03 -13.30 -27.34
CA VAL A 149 -5.16 -14.23 -27.23
C VAL A 149 -6.44 -13.48 -27.57
N ASP A 150 -7.22 -14.00 -28.49
CA ASP A 150 -8.48 -13.39 -29.00
C ASP A 150 -8.34 -11.92 -29.41
N GLY A 151 -7.18 -11.56 -29.99
CA GLY A 151 -6.88 -10.21 -30.45
C GLY A 151 -6.43 -9.24 -29.32
N ALA A 152 -6.38 -9.68 -28.06
CA ALA A 152 -5.91 -8.91 -26.92
C ALA A 152 -4.49 -9.30 -26.51
N GLN A 153 -3.64 -8.32 -26.21
CA GLN A 153 -2.30 -8.54 -25.67
C GLN A 153 -2.41 -9.04 -24.23
N THR A 154 -1.77 -10.18 -23.92
CA THR A 154 -1.65 -10.65 -22.54
C THR A 154 -0.38 -10.17 -21.87
N TYR A 155 -0.37 -10.12 -20.53
CA TYR A 155 0.75 -9.66 -19.72
C TYR A 155 1.02 -10.58 -18.54
N ASP A 156 2.29 -10.83 -18.24
CA ASP A 156 2.74 -11.48 -17.00
C ASP A 156 2.95 -10.40 -15.92
N TYR A 157 2.19 -10.49 -14.85
CA TYR A 157 2.23 -9.54 -13.74
C TYR A 157 3.27 -9.88 -12.66
N THR A 158 4.06 -10.94 -12.81
CA THR A 158 5.04 -11.36 -11.80
C THR A 158 6.05 -10.25 -11.49
N LEU A 159 6.68 -9.67 -12.52
CA LEU A 159 7.67 -8.61 -12.34
C LEU A 159 7.05 -7.30 -11.81
N PRO A 160 5.92 -6.79 -12.32
CA PRO A 160 5.21 -5.66 -11.74
C PRO A 160 4.88 -5.82 -10.26
N MET A 161 4.36 -6.99 -9.85
CA MET A 161 4.03 -7.26 -8.45
C MET A 161 5.28 -7.33 -7.57
N THR A 162 6.38 -7.87 -8.09
CA THR A 162 7.69 -7.85 -7.39
C THR A 162 8.18 -6.41 -7.16
N ILE A 163 8.02 -5.53 -8.15
CA ILE A 163 8.36 -4.10 -7.99
C ILE A 163 7.51 -3.45 -6.90
N PHE A 164 6.20 -3.73 -6.85
CA PHE A 164 5.36 -3.23 -5.75
C PHE A 164 5.78 -3.79 -4.39
N ALA A 165 6.19 -5.06 -4.31
CA ALA A 165 6.75 -5.63 -3.07
C ALA A 165 8.04 -4.91 -2.64
N MET A 166 8.90 -4.51 -3.57
CA MET A 166 10.12 -3.72 -3.27
C MET A 166 9.78 -2.33 -2.70
N PHE A 167 8.71 -1.67 -3.14
CA PHE A 167 8.22 -0.44 -2.49
C PHE A 167 7.75 -0.72 -1.06
N GLY A 168 7.18 -1.89 -0.79
CA GLY A 168 6.88 -2.35 0.57
C GLY A 168 8.13 -2.52 1.43
N VAL A 169 9.20 -3.08 0.87
CA VAL A 169 10.51 -3.21 1.55
C VAL A 169 11.10 -1.83 1.87
N LEU A 170 11.04 -0.90 0.92
CA LEU A 170 11.48 0.48 1.15
C LEU A 170 10.67 1.15 2.27
N ALA A 171 9.36 0.96 2.27
CA ALA A 171 8.48 1.45 3.33
C ALA A 171 8.84 0.86 4.70
N LEU A 172 9.16 -0.45 4.76
CA LEU A 172 9.61 -1.12 5.98
C LEU A 172 10.92 -0.54 6.51
N ILE A 173 11.90 -0.32 5.64
CA ILE A 173 13.18 0.28 6.01
C ILE A 173 12.95 1.67 6.65
N VAL A 174 12.17 2.53 5.99
CA VAL A 174 11.88 3.88 6.48
C VAL A 174 11.08 3.83 7.79
N ALA A 175 10.12 2.91 7.94
CA ALA A 175 9.37 2.74 9.18
C ALA A 175 10.26 2.29 10.36
N LEU A 176 11.21 1.39 10.10
CA LEU A 176 12.20 0.97 11.09
C LEU A 176 13.15 2.11 11.47
N MET A 177 13.58 2.92 10.50
CA MET A 177 14.41 4.11 10.76
C MET A 177 13.63 5.11 11.62
N LEU A 178 12.35 5.37 11.30
CA LEU A 178 11.49 6.26 12.08
C LEU A 178 11.31 5.73 13.52
N LYS A 179 11.11 4.43 13.69
CA LYS A 179 11.00 3.79 15.01
C LYS A 179 12.30 3.91 15.81
N ALA A 180 13.45 3.72 15.16
CA ALA A 180 14.76 3.89 15.80
C ALA A 180 15.02 5.34 16.22
N GLU A 181 14.65 6.30 15.36
CA GLU A 181 14.81 7.74 15.65
C GLU A 181 13.86 8.19 16.77
N ASN A 182 12.63 7.67 16.78
CA ASN A 182 11.69 7.90 17.90
C ASN A 182 12.28 7.44 19.24
N LYS A 183 12.97 6.30 19.27
CA LYS A 183 13.62 5.79 20.50
C LYS A 183 14.75 6.72 20.97
N LYS A 184 15.47 7.36 20.04
CA LYS A 184 16.59 8.26 20.36
C LYS A 184 16.11 9.63 20.83
N LYS A 185 15.07 10.18 20.18
CA LYS A 185 14.64 11.57 20.37
C LYS A 185 13.40 11.73 21.25
N GLY A 186 12.70 10.63 21.57
CA GLY A 186 11.53 10.68 22.45
C GLY A 186 10.34 11.43 21.86
N TYR A 187 10.04 11.25 20.57
CA TYR A 187 8.88 11.93 19.92
C TYR A 187 7.52 11.45 20.41
N GLY A 188 7.45 10.37 21.21
CA GLY A 188 6.20 9.81 21.70
C GLY A 188 5.36 9.08 20.64
N LEU A 189 5.97 8.58 19.55
CA LEU A 189 5.24 7.89 18.48
C LEU A 189 4.65 6.55 18.92
N GLU A 190 5.16 5.97 19.99
CA GLU A 190 4.66 4.72 20.57
C GLU A 190 3.67 4.95 21.70
N GLU A 191 3.40 6.20 22.08
CA GLU A 191 2.51 6.57 23.17
C GLU A 191 1.08 6.79 22.67
N ALA A 192 0.10 6.40 23.48
CA ALA A 192 -1.31 6.64 23.22
C ALA A 192 -1.63 8.14 23.23
N ASN A 193 -2.57 8.57 22.38
CA ASN A 193 -3.03 9.95 22.37
C ASN A 193 -4.05 10.21 23.49
N ILE A 194 -4.83 9.18 23.85
CA ILE A 194 -5.82 9.23 24.94
C ILE A 194 -5.20 8.58 26.17
N GLN A 195 -4.85 9.39 27.15
CA GLN A 195 -4.50 8.89 28.49
C GLN A 195 -5.78 8.49 29.22
N LYS A 196 -5.77 7.30 29.83
CA LYS A 196 -6.87 6.83 30.68
C LYS A 196 -6.85 7.51 32.04
#